data_92b5715173555e1bdb4110c55be7f7fe
#
_entry.id   92b5715173555e1bdb4110c55be7f7fe
#
_cell.length_a   1.000
_cell.length_b   1.000
_cell.length_c   1.000
_cell.angle_alpha   90.00
_cell.angle_beta   90.00
_cell.angle_gamma   90.00
#
_symmetry.space_group_name_H-M   'P 1'
#
loop_
_entity.id
_entity.type
_entity.pdbx_description
1 polymer ?
#
loop_
_entity_poly.entity_id
_entity_poly.type
_entity_poly.pdbx_seq_one_letter_code
_entity_poly.pdbx_strand_id
1 'polypeptide(L)'
;MTRGRPLRWARSVGLGLFWLGLAQVLCPVTTLAQRTPVVVASKPFGESFLLAEMFAQLLESRGFEVDRRLGLGATEIAFQALRTEAIDVYPEYTGTGLVAVLDQSPEGSAGDVFRAVSGAFRERWGIHWLPPLGFENTYAIAVRRESAEADGLRTLSDLARVADRYIGGFSPDFIGRSDGLPGLQSAYGLQLQAQRSLLQAVKYEALDLGEVDVVDGYSTDGLIDRYDLVVLEDDLEFFPPYEASAVVGRRFWDTRPDAVRALSELSGMLDAEEMRALNRRVEVEGEEFESVARDALTRMGLVAGPAVRVVREGEDREGSLGAYFIDRRNELIDLTIRHMLLVTVSLLAATLVAIPLGLLLERASRGAEVVIRTIGLFQTIPSIALLAFMIPLLGIGVRPALVALFLYSLFPILRNTYTGICDADPAAVDSARSLGMTEGQILKYIRFPLAIPVIMAGVRTAAVITVGTATLAAFIGAGGLGDPIVAGLALSDSRMILSGAIPAALLAFLADGALGIVQRVVTPTGLEIAE
;
A
#
# COMPACT_ATOMS: atom_id res chain seq x y z
N MET A 1 -78.53 -16.10 19.70
CA MET A 1 -78.04 -16.80 20.90
C MET A 1 -77.04 -17.88 20.45
N THR A 2 -75.77 -17.67 20.57
CA THR A 2 -74.74 -18.70 20.82
C THR A 2 -73.38 -17.99 21.09
N ARG A 3 -72.95 -18.13 22.33
CA ARG A 3 -71.72 -17.56 22.87
C ARG A 3 -70.53 -18.40 22.40
N GLY A 4 -69.55 -17.80 21.73
CA GLY A 4 -68.20 -18.38 21.42
C GLY A 4 -67.30 -18.35 22.65
N ARG A 5 -66.63 -19.47 22.94
CA ARG A 5 -65.64 -19.65 24.00
C ARG A 5 -64.28 -19.14 23.52
N PRO A 6 -63.50 -18.43 24.33
CA PRO A 6 -62.10 -18.01 23.92
C PRO A 6 -61.11 -19.16 24.11
N LEU A 7 -60.18 -19.26 23.15
CA LEU A 7 -59.09 -20.21 23.10
C LEU A 7 -58.11 -20.05 24.30
N ARG A 8 -57.97 -21.13 25.06
CA ARG A 8 -56.98 -21.26 26.19
C ARG A 8 -55.57 -21.66 25.76
N TRP A 9 -55.18 -21.50 24.51
CA TRP A 9 -53.88 -21.99 23.99
C TRP A 9 -52.77 -20.94 23.93
N ALA A 10 -53.03 -19.67 24.20
CA ALA A 10 -52.02 -18.59 24.08
C ALA A 10 -51.13 -18.40 25.33
N ARG A 11 -51.39 -19.10 26.45
CA ARG A 11 -50.64 -18.91 27.71
C ARG A 11 -49.52 -19.91 27.95
N SER A 12 -49.48 -21.05 27.27
CA SER A 12 -48.44 -22.07 27.47
C SER A 12 -47.24 -21.92 26.55
N VAL A 13 -47.34 -21.20 25.40
CA VAL A 13 -46.24 -20.96 24.46
C VAL A 13 -45.38 -19.78 24.92
N GLY A 14 -45.96 -18.79 25.60
CA GLY A 14 -45.21 -17.62 26.11
C GLY A 14 -44.23 -17.92 27.27
N LEU A 15 -44.56 -18.91 28.13
CA LEU A 15 -43.68 -19.29 29.25
C LEU A 15 -42.50 -20.15 28.79
N GLY A 16 -42.68 -20.97 27.75
CA GLY A 16 -41.58 -21.81 27.23
C GLY A 16 -40.47 -21.00 26.55
N LEU A 17 -40.82 -19.92 25.84
CA LEU A 17 -39.85 -19.02 25.18
C LEU A 17 -39.13 -18.10 26.17
N PHE A 18 -39.77 -17.75 27.30
CA PHE A 18 -39.13 -16.94 28.35
C PHE A 18 -38.06 -17.72 29.12
N TRP A 19 -38.24 -19.02 29.35
CA TRP A 19 -37.26 -19.87 30.01
C TRP A 19 -36.12 -20.30 29.08
N LEU A 20 -36.32 -20.40 27.76
CA LEU A 20 -35.24 -20.61 26.78
C LEU A 20 -34.35 -19.36 26.63
N GLY A 21 -34.91 -18.17 26.76
CA GLY A 21 -34.16 -16.91 26.76
C GLY A 21 -33.34 -16.71 28.03
N LEU A 22 -33.82 -17.18 29.21
CA LEU A 22 -33.11 -17.04 30.47
C LEU A 22 -31.96 -18.05 30.66
N ALA A 23 -32.08 -19.23 30.02
CA ALA A 23 -31.02 -20.25 30.06
C ALA A 23 -29.77 -19.87 29.21
N GLN A 24 -29.90 -18.97 28.24
CA GLN A 24 -28.78 -18.45 27.45
C GLN A 24 -27.99 -17.31 28.17
N VAL A 25 -28.58 -16.69 29.22
CA VAL A 25 -27.94 -15.60 29.96
C VAL A 25 -27.04 -16.15 31.10
N LEU A 26 -27.14 -17.43 31.44
CA LEU A 26 -26.41 -18.06 32.56
C LEU A 26 -25.33 -19.05 32.14
N CYS A 27 -25.08 -19.26 30.84
CA CYS A 27 -23.82 -19.83 30.42
C CYS A 27 -22.76 -18.73 30.52
N PRO A 28 -21.68 -18.87 31.31
CA PRO A 28 -20.52 -18.04 31.14
C PRO A 28 -19.99 -18.39 29.74
N VAL A 29 -20.32 -17.55 28.74
CA VAL A 29 -19.52 -17.47 27.54
C VAL A 29 -18.13 -17.10 28.08
N THR A 30 -17.27 -18.08 28.27
CA THR A 30 -15.84 -17.85 28.26
C THR A 30 -15.57 -17.25 26.88
N THR A 31 -15.70 -15.94 26.79
CA THR A 31 -15.02 -15.15 25.78
C THR A 31 -13.56 -15.49 25.94
N LEU A 32 -13.08 -16.48 25.20
CA LEU A 32 -11.70 -16.47 24.74
C LEU A 32 -11.57 -15.07 24.14
N ALA A 33 -10.97 -14.16 24.89
CA ALA A 33 -10.60 -12.86 24.37
C ALA A 33 -9.83 -13.18 23.09
N GLN A 34 -10.45 -12.97 21.93
CA GLN A 34 -9.76 -13.05 20.65
C GLN A 34 -8.63 -12.06 20.80
N ARG A 35 -7.43 -12.59 20.99
CA ARG A 35 -6.23 -11.76 21.05
C ARG A 35 -6.13 -11.14 19.67
N THR A 36 -6.32 -9.83 19.57
CA THR A 36 -6.11 -9.10 18.32
C THR A 36 -4.76 -9.50 17.74
N PRO A 37 -4.68 -9.88 16.45
CA PRO A 37 -3.41 -10.27 15.85
C PRO A 37 -2.38 -9.14 15.99
N VAL A 38 -1.11 -9.52 16.11
CA VAL A 38 0.01 -8.58 16.06
C VAL A 38 0.21 -8.14 14.61
N VAL A 39 0.21 -6.84 14.37
CA VAL A 39 0.39 -6.30 13.02
C VAL A 39 1.86 -6.02 12.77
N VAL A 40 2.49 -6.87 11.96
CA VAL A 40 3.88 -6.72 11.52
C VAL A 40 3.90 -6.07 10.14
N ALA A 41 4.70 -5.01 9.98
CA ALA A 41 4.78 -4.28 8.72
C ALA A 41 6.21 -4.18 8.20
N SER A 42 6.37 -3.75 6.94
CA SER A 42 7.66 -3.44 6.32
C SER A 42 7.59 -2.22 5.42
N LYS A 43 8.75 -1.65 5.11
CA LYS A 43 8.95 -0.73 3.99
C LYS A 43 9.03 -1.52 2.67
N PRO A 44 8.85 -0.88 1.48
CA PRO A 44 8.74 -1.58 0.19
C PRO A 44 10.12 -1.87 -0.44
N PHE A 45 10.96 -2.66 0.22
CA PHE A 45 12.22 -3.18 -0.33
C PHE A 45 12.59 -4.52 0.31
N GLY A 46 13.41 -5.32 -0.38
CA GLY A 46 13.67 -6.74 -0.10
C GLY A 46 14.06 -7.05 1.34
N GLU A 47 15.09 -6.37 1.86
CA GLU A 47 15.54 -6.58 3.24
C GLU A 47 14.46 -6.29 4.28
N SER A 48 13.69 -5.23 4.10
CA SER A 48 12.60 -4.89 5.02
C SER A 48 11.48 -5.93 5.00
N PHE A 49 11.19 -6.53 3.83
CA PHE A 49 10.26 -7.67 3.72
C PHE A 49 10.78 -8.87 4.50
N LEU A 50 12.05 -9.21 4.30
CA LEU A 50 12.67 -10.37 4.93
C LEU A 50 12.71 -10.24 6.46
N LEU A 51 13.13 -9.08 6.97
CA LEU A 51 13.15 -8.81 8.42
C LEU A 51 11.75 -8.86 9.02
N ALA A 52 10.76 -8.26 8.36
CA ALA A 52 9.37 -8.31 8.82
C ALA A 52 8.83 -9.75 8.83
N GLU A 53 9.17 -10.57 7.83
CA GLU A 53 8.80 -11.97 7.81
C GLU A 53 9.48 -12.77 8.94
N MET A 54 10.76 -12.49 9.24
CA MET A 54 11.43 -13.07 10.40
C MET A 54 10.74 -12.68 11.71
N PHE A 55 10.31 -11.42 11.88
CA PHE A 55 9.54 -10.98 13.05
C PHE A 55 8.21 -11.74 13.15
N ALA A 56 7.49 -11.83 12.03
CA ALA A 56 6.21 -12.52 11.96
C ALA A 56 6.32 -14.00 12.35
N GLN A 57 7.23 -14.74 11.75
CA GLN A 57 7.42 -16.16 12.03
C GLN A 57 7.92 -16.43 13.46
N LEU A 58 8.79 -15.58 13.98
CA LEU A 58 9.24 -15.67 15.36
C LEU A 58 8.06 -15.50 16.33
N LEU A 59 7.21 -14.50 16.12
CA LEU A 59 6.01 -14.27 16.92
C LEU A 59 5.02 -15.43 16.81
N GLU A 60 4.78 -15.95 15.60
CA GLU A 60 3.93 -17.14 15.38
C GLU A 60 4.46 -18.37 16.13
N SER A 61 5.78 -18.58 16.12
CA SER A 61 6.41 -19.68 16.85
C SER A 61 6.22 -19.58 18.37
N ARG A 62 5.96 -18.38 18.89
CA ARG A 62 5.63 -18.10 20.30
C ARG A 62 4.13 -18.07 20.56
N GLY A 63 3.28 -18.44 19.57
CA GLY A 63 1.82 -18.58 19.72
C GLY A 63 1.04 -17.29 19.55
N PHE A 64 1.61 -16.26 18.92
CA PHE A 64 0.88 -15.05 18.55
C PHE A 64 0.24 -15.24 17.18
N GLU A 65 -0.96 -14.71 16.99
CA GLU A 65 -1.57 -14.52 15.67
C GLU A 65 -0.98 -13.25 15.05
N VAL A 66 -0.55 -13.31 13.77
CA VAL A 66 0.13 -12.20 13.10
C VAL A 66 -0.62 -11.79 11.83
N ASP A 67 -0.85 -10.48 11.67
CA ASP A 67 -1.32 -9.83 10.44
C ASP A 67 -0.11 -9.16 9.75
N ARG A 68 0.25 -9.64 8.56
CA ARG A 68 1.38 -9.12 7.78
C ARG A 68 0.92 -7.96 6.89
N ARG A 69 1.59 -6.81 7.01
CA ARG A 69 1.38 -5.63 6.17
C ARG A 69 2.67 -5.20 5.51
N LEU A 70 3.09 -6.00 4.56
CA LEU A 70 4.35 -5.79 3.87
C LEU A 70 4.22 -4.67 2.81
N GLY A 71 5.28 -3.85 2.66
CA GLY A 71 5.34 -2.82 1.62
C GLY A 71 4.55 -1.54 1.92
N LEU A 72 4.45 -1.13 3.17
CA LEU A 72 3.69 0.06 3.63
C LEU A 72 4.28 1.41 3.19
N GLY A 73 4.85 1.55 2.02
CA GLY A 73 5.42 2.82 1.58
C GLY A 73 6.69 3.26 2.34
N ALA A 74 7.14 4.50 2.10
CA ALA A 74 8.37 5.04 2.64
C ALA A 74 8.34 5.25 4.17
N THR A 75 9.50 5.60 4.75
CA THR A 75 9.72 5.81 6.19
C THR A 75 8.61 6.61 6.88
N GLU A 76 8.19 7.73 6.29
CA GLU A 76 7.15 8.59 6.87
C GLU A 76 5.81 7.84 7.03
N ILE A 77 5.43 7.03 6.05
CA ILE A 77 4.17 6.25 6.08
C ILE A 77 4.25 5.16 7.14
N ALA A 78 5.35 4.40 7.20
CA ALA A 78 5.55 3.34 8.19
C ALA A 78 5.60 3.91 9.61
N PHE A 79 6.32 5.02 9.82
CA PHE A 79 6.38 5.72 11.09
C PHE A 79 5.00 6.25 11.53
N GLN A 80 4.25 6.90 10.66
CA GLN A 80 2.89 7.36 10.96
C GLN A 80 1.95 6.21 11.30
N ALA A 81 2.09 5.08 10.60
CA ALA A 81 1.33 3.87 10.89
C ALA A 81 1.60 3.34 12.31
N LEU A 82 2.87 3.32 12.72
CA LEU A 82 3.27 2.91 14.06
C LEU A 82 2.75 3.90 15.12
N ARG A 83 2.90 5.20 14.88
CA ARG A 83 2.46 6.27 15.77
C ARG A 83 0.95 6.28 16.00
N THR A 84 0.17 5.94 14.96
CA THR A 84 -1.29 5.87 15.04
C THR A 84 -1.79 4.49 15.48
N GLU A 85 -0.90 3.58 15.88
CA GLU A 85 -1.20 2.21 16.32
C GLU A 85 -1.93 1.37 15.26
N ALA A 86 -1.73 1.70 13.98
CA ALA A 86 -2.27 0.93 12.87
C ALA A 86 -1.40 -0.30 12.56
N ILE A 87 -0.12 -0.26 12.98
CA ILE A 87 0.80 -1.39 13.03
C ILE A 87 1.42 -1.48 14.42
N ASP A 88 1.95 -2.64 14.79
CA ASP A 88 2.54 -2.89 16.09
C ASP A 88 4.08 -2.88 16.06
N VAL A 89 4.68 -3.35 14.95
CA VAL A 89 6.14 -3.44 14.76
C VAL A 89 6.52 -3.38 13.29
N TYR A 90 7.68 -2.78 13.00
CA TYR A 90 8.34 -2.85 11.70
C TYR A 90 9.87 -2.72 11.87
N PRO A 91 10.69 -3.19 10.91
CA PRO A 91 12.13 -2.98 10.90
C PRO A 91 12.48 -1.57 10.44
N GLU A 92 13.36 -0.88 11.19
CA GLU A 92 13.83 0.47 10.86
C GLU A 92 15.31 0.59 11.21
N TYR A 93 15.95 1.64 10.71
CA TYR A 93 17.38 1.88 10.85
C TYR A 93 17.63 3.16 11.66
N THR A 94 18.64 3.10 12.54
CA THR A 94 18.92 4.18 13.50
C THR A 94 19.19 5.53 12.83
N GLY A 95 19.99 5.56 11.77
CA GLY A 95 20.28 6.77 10.99
C GLY A 95 19.01 7.34 10.34
N THR A 96 18.12 6.48 9.82
CA THR A 96 16.82 6.91 9.29
C THR A 96 15.94 7.54 10.36
N GLY A 97 15.87 6.91 11.54
CA GLY A 97 15.12 7.46 12.68
C GLY A 97 15.66 8.82 13.12
N LEU A 98 16.98 9.00 13.12
CA LEU A 98 17.62 10.26 13.51
C LEU A 98 17.38 11.36 12.49
N VAL A 99 17.73 11.10 11.22
CA VAL A 99 17.75 12.14 10.19
C VAL A 99 16.37 12.39 9.61
N ALA A 100 15.66 11.35 9.17
CA ALA A 100 14.39 11.51 8.47
C ALA A 100 13.20 11.78 9.39
N VAL A 101 13.22 11.25 10.65
CA VAL A 101 12.08 11.40 11.58
C VAL A 101 12.31 12.49 12.62
N LEU A 102 13.53 12.56 13.18
CA LEU A 102 13.85 13.53 14.22
C LEU A 102 14.41 14.84 13.67
N ASP A 103 14.80 14.89 12.39
CA ASP A 103 15.46 16.03 11.72
C ASP A 103 16.72 16.49 12.49
N GLN A 104 17.56 15.51 12.86
CA GLN A 104 18.80 15.74 13.62
C GLN A 104 20.00 15.24 12.83
N SER A 105 21.11 15.98 12.93
CA SER A 105 22.38 15.54 12.35
C SER A 105 22.99 14.39 13.18
N PRO A 106 23.59 13.40 12.54
CA PRO A 106 24.27 12.31 13.24
C PRO A 106 25.54 12.84 13.92
N GLU A 107 25.72 12.50 15.19
CA GLU A 107 26.92 12.82 15.96
C GLU A 107 27.34 11.60 16.78
N GLY A 108 28.64 11.27 16.75
CA GLY A 108 29.22 10.20 17.56
C GLY A 108 29.12 8.79 16.95
N SER A 109 29.31 7.77 17.79
CA SER A 109 29.29 6.36 17.41
C SER A 109 27.90 5.81 17.14
N ALA A 110 27.79 4.62 16.52
CA ALA A 110 26.51 3.91 16.32
C ALA A 110 25.70 3.79 17.62
N GLY A 111 26.38 3.48 18.74
CA GLY A 111 25.72 3.43 20.04
C GLY A 111 25.22 4.79 20.55
N ASP A 112 25.86 5.92 20.16
CA ASP A 112 25.37 7.26 20.49
C ASP A 112 24.11 7.58 19.69
N VAL A 113 24.11 7.28 18.40
CA VAL A 113 22.95 7.43 17.51
C VAL A 113 21.79 6.59 18.02
N PHE A 114 22.01 5.31 18.36
CA PHE A 114 20.95 4.45 18.93
C PHE A 114 20.36 5.03 20.20
N ARG A 115 21.19 5.51 21.15
CA ARG A 115 20.69 6.13 22.39
C ARG A 115 19.89 7.40 22.12
N ALA A 116 20.33 8.24 21.22
CA ALA A 116 19.64 9.48 20.85
C ALA A 116 18.25 9.18 20.26
N VAL A 117 18.19 8.28 19.26
CA VAL A 117 16.95 7.91 18.58
C VAL A 117 15.99 7.22 19.56
N SER A 118 16.45 6.17 20.25
CA SER A 118 15.60 5.39 21.17
C SER A 118 15.06 6.24 22.31
N GLY A 119 15.87 7.17 22.83
CA GLY A 119 15.47 8.13 23.86
C GLY A 119 14.39 9.09 23.36
N ALA A 120 14.63 9.75 22.22
CA ALA A 120 13.71 10.73 21.65
C ALA A 120 12.37 10.11 21.23
N PHE A 121 12.37 8.92 20.59
CA PHE A 121 11.15 8.23 20.20
C PHE A 121 10.30 7.83 21.39
N ARG A 122 10.93 7.32 22.44
CA ARG A 122 10.25 6.97 23.69
C ARG A 122 9.64 8.19 24.37
N GLU A 123 10.38 9.29 24.47
CA GLU A 123 9.93 10.51 25.13
C GLU A 123 8.80 11.20 24.34
N ARG A 124 8.93 11.34 23.01
CA ARG A 124 7.97 12.09 22.19
C ARG A 124 6.70 11.30 21.89
N TRP A 125 6.80 9.98 21.70
CA TRP A 125 5.67 9.17 21.16
C TRP A 125 5.40 7.89 21.96
N GLY A 126 6.25 7.52 22.91
CA GLY A 126 6.17 6.23 23.60
C GLY A 126 6.51 5.04 22.69
N ILE A 127 7.21 5.29 21.57
CA ILE A 127 7.69 4.27 20.65
C ILE A 127 9.04 3.76 21.14
N HIS A 128 9.24 2.44 21.07
CA HIS A 128 10.44 1.80 21.59
C HIS A 128 11.26 1.16 20.46
N TRP A 129 12.54 1.45 20.46
CA TRP A 129 13.53 0.75 19.66
C TRP A 129 14.07 -0.43 20.45
N LEU A 130 13.94 -1.64 19.91
CA LEU A 130 14.59 -2.82 20.50
C LEU A 130 16.10 -2.75 20.22
N PRO A 131 16.93 -3.52 20.97
CA PRO A 131 18.36 -3.54 20.70
C PRO A 131 18.65 -3.93 19.23
N PRO A 132 19.72 -3.38 18.61
CA PRO A 132 20.06 -3.64 17.22
C PRO A 132 20.16 -5.12 16.90
N LEU A 133 19.81 -5.48 15.65
CA LEU A 133 19.85 -6.86 15.15
C LEU A 133 21.29 -7.38 14.97
N GLY A 134 22.28 -6.47 14.83
CA GLY A 134 23.70 -6.77 14.78
C GLY A 134 24.37 -6.41 13.46
N PHE A 135 23.67 -5.74 12.54
CA PHE A 135 24.23 -5.26 11.28
C PHE A 135 23.79 -3.82 10.98
N GLU A 136 24.54 -3.19 10.10
CA GLU A 136 24.22 -1.88 9.54
C GLU A 136 23.86 -2.01 8.06
N ASN A 137 22.89 -1.20 7.62
CA ASN A 137 22.52 -1.07 6.22
C ASN A 137 22.65 0.38 5.78
N THR A 138 23.90 0.81 5.56
CA THR A 138 24.23 2.16 5.11
C THR A 138 23.95 2.34 3.62
N TYR A 139 23.83 3.59 3.18
CA TYR A 139 23.79 3.88 1.75
C TYR A 139 25.10 3.45 1.05
N ALA A 140 24.95 2.89 -0.14
CA ALA A 140 26.02 2.49 -1.04
C ALA A 140 25.85 3.23 -2.36
N ILE A 141 26.81 4.03 -2.76
CA ILE A 141 26.84 4.65 -4.09
C ILE A 141 27.62 3.73 -5.01
N ALA A 142 26.94 3.22 -6.03
CA ALA A 142 27.48 2.20 -6.92
C ALA A 142 27.54 2.66 -8.38
N VAL A 143 28.60 2.21 -9.06
CA VAL A 143 28.85 2.44 -10.49
C VAL A 143 29.18 1.11 -11.17
N ARG A 144 29.05 1.04 -12.50
CA ARG A 144 29.53 -0.12 -13.26
C ARG A 144 31.05 -0.29 -13.08
N ARG A 145 31.52 -1.53 -12.99
CA ARG A 145 32.95 -1.86 -12.88
C ARG A 145 33.75 -1.24 -14.03
N GLU A 146 33.24 -1.33 -15.26
CA GLU A 146 33.86 -0.73 -16.43
C GLU A 146 34.09 0.78 -16.26
N SER A 147 33.09 1.51 -15.74
CA SER A 147 33.20 2.96 -15.48
C SER A 147 34.18 3.25 -14.35
N ALA A 148 34.16 2.45 -13.28
CA ALA A 148 35.08 2.58 -12.16
C ALA A 148 36.56 2.41 -12.61
N GLU A 149 36.82 1.43 -13.45
CA GLU A 149 38.18 1.17 -13.97
C GLU A 149 38.63 2.25 -14.96
N ALA A 150 37.72 2.69 -15.87
CA ALA A 150 38.02 3.69 -16.88
C ALA A 150 38.37 5.07 -16.28
N ASP A 151 37.59 5.50 -15.26
CA ASP A 151 37.77 6.81 -14.62
C ASP A 151 38.55 6.73 -13.29
N GLY A 152 38.99 5.54 -12.87
CA GLY A 152 39.79 5.32 -11.65
C GLY A 152 39.03 5.61 -10.36
N LEU A 153 37.71 5.31 -10.33
CA LEU A 153 36.83 5.60 -9.19
C LEU A 153 36.98 4.55 -8.10
N ARG A 154 37.31 4.99 -6.89
CA ARG A 154 37.34 4.16 -5.67
C ARG A 154 36.54 4.78 -4.54
N THR A 155 36.49 6.11 -4.46
CA THR A 155 35.87 6.87 -3.40
C THR A 155 34.81 7.83 -3.95
N LEU A 156 33.96 8.34 -3.08
CA LEU A 156 32.98 9.39 -3.44
C LEU A 156 33.68 10.69 -3.85
N SER A 157 34.86 10.99 -3.27
CA SER A 157 35.71 12.10 -3.72
C SER A 157 36.24 11.90 -5.15
N ASP A 158 36.50 10.66 -5.57
CA ASP A 158 36.89 10.36 -6.96
C ASP A 158 35.72 10.64 -7.91
N LEU A 159 34.53 10.18 -7.57
CA LEU A 159 33.29 10.45 -8.34
C LEU A 159 33.03 11.96 -8.47
N ALA A 160 33.19 12.72 -7.39
CA ALA A 160 32.91 14.15 -7.39
C ALA A 160 33.76 14.92 -8.43
N ARG A 161 34.99 14.44 -8.76
CA ARG A 161 35.87 15.06 -9.76
C ARG A 161 35.38 14.88 -11.20
N VAL A 162 34.55 13.90 -11.48
CA VAL A 162 34.11 13.55 -12.83
C VAL A 162 32.56 13.53 -12.97
N ALA A 163 31.87 13.92 -11.91
CA ALA A 163 30.41 13.80 -11.79
C ALA A 163 29.64 14.57 -12.87
N ASP A 164 30.23 15.64 -13.43
CA ASP A 164 29.63 16.43 -14.50
C ASP A 164 29.42 15.65 -15.81
N ARG A 165 29.94 14.43 -15.92
CA ARG A 165 29.76 13.50 -17.03
C ARG A 165 28.79 12.35 -16.70
N TYR A 166 28.37 12.21 -15.43
CA TYR A 166 27.60 11.08 -14.92
C TYR A 166 26.13 11.42 -14.76
N ILE A 167 25.26 10.55 -15.22
CA ILE A 167 23.81 10.61 -14.97
C ILE A 167 23.49 9.74 -13.76
N GLY A 168 22.90 10.34 -12.73
CA GLY A 168 22.47 9.63 -11.53
C GLY A 168 21.07 9.03 -11.68
N GLY A 169 20.91 7.77 -11.27
CA GLY A 169 19.62 7.09 -11.14
C GLY A 169 19.34 6.78 -9.68
N PHE A 170 18.53 7.60 -9.00
CA PHE A 170 18.39 7.54 -7.55
C PHE A 170 16.95 7.28 -7.12
N SER A 171 16.81 6.61 -5.98
CA SER A 171 15.51 6.40 -5.35
C SER A 171 14.88 7.73 -4.91
N PRO A 172 13.53 7.84 -4.92
CA PRO A 172 12.85 9.04 -4.44
C PRO A 172 13.24 9.44 -3.02
N ASP A 173 13.45 8.46 -2.14
CA ASP A 173 13.88 8.68 -0.75
C ASP A 173 15.28 9.31 -0.71
N PHE A 174 16.24 8.77 -1.48
CA PHE A 174 17.59 9.30 -1.54
C PHE A 174 17.65 10.73 -2.11
N ILE A 175 16.81 11.03 -3.11
CA ILE A 175 16.71 12.38 -3.69
C ILE A 175 16.14 13.39 -2.69
N GLY A 176 15.19 12.96 -1.85
CA GLY A 176 14.41 13.86 -0.98
C GLY A 176 14.99 14.07 0.42
N ARG A 177 15.90 13.22 0.88
CA ARG A 177 16.40 13.22 2.25
C ARG A 177 17.69 14.05 2.40
N SER A 178 17.86 14.70 3.54
CA SER A 178 19.07 15.47 3.85
C SER A 178 20.32 14.60 4.02
N ASP A 179 20.16 13.33 4.43
CA ASP A 179 21.21 12.30 4.49
C ASP A 179 21.35 11.51 3.18
N GLY A 180 20.68 11.93 2.12
CA GLY A 180 20.76 11.40 0.76
C GLY A 180 21.50 12.32 -0.18
N LEU A 181 20.98 12.45 -1.43
CA LEU A 181 21.63 13.19 -2.50
C LEU A 181 21.92 14.66 -2.17
N PRO A 182 20.99 15.45 -1.57
CA PRO A 182 21.28 16.86 -1.24
C PRO A 182 22.45 17.03 -0.28
N GLY A 183 22.53 16.18 0.75
CA GLY A 183 23.63 16.21 1.70
C GLY A 183 24.94 15.73 1.08
N LEU A 184 24.90 14.66 0.29
CA LEU A 184 26.06 14.13 -0.43
C LEU A 184 26.61 15.17 -1.41
N GLN A 185 25.75 15.86 -2.16
CA GLN A 185 26.14 16.96 -3.03
C GLN A 185 26.82 18.10 -2.27
N SER A 186 26.32 18.43 -1.08
CA SER A 186 26.92 19.46 -0.23
C SER A 186 28.26 19.03 0.36
N ALA A 187 28.39 17.79 0.84
CA ALA A 187 29.59 17.28 1.50
C ALA A 187 30.74 17.09 0.53
N TYR A 188 30.48 16.51 -0.64
CA TYR A 188 31.49 16.17 -1.64
C TYR A 188 31.61 17.18 -2.79
N GLY A 189 30.75 18.19 -2.85
CA GLY A 189 30.66 19.09 -4.01
C GLY A 189 30.19 18.37 -5.28
N LEU A 190 29.40 17.29 -5.15
CA LEU A 190 29.02 16.42 -6.24
C LEU A 190 28.04 17.14 -7.20
N GLN A 191 28.45 17.35 -8.45
CA GLN A 191 27.63 18.00 -9.49
C GLN A 191 27.44 17.04 -10.66
N LEU A 192 26.33 16.31 -10.65
CA LEU A 192 25.98 15.37 -11.71
C LEU A 192 25.48 16.09 -12.97
N GLN A 193 25.73 15.52 -14.15
CA GLN A 193 25.20 16.00 -15.43
C GLN A 193 23.66 16.06 -15.41
N ALA A 194 23.02 15.03 -14.88
CA ALA A 194 21.59 14.92 -14.70
C ALA A 194 21.27 13.92 -13.59
N GLN A 195 20.03 13.96 -13.09
CA GLN A 195 19.52 12.96 -12.16
C GLN A 195 18.14 12.49 -12.59
N ARG A 196 17.87 11.20 -12.42
CA ARG A 196 16.59 10.54 -12.67
C ARG A 196 16.07 9.92 -11.39
N SER A 197 14.79 10.10 -11.11
CA SER A 197 14.11 9.41 -10.00
C SER A 197 13.67 8.03 -10.47
N LEU A 198 14.23 6.97 -9.88
CA LEU A 198 13.99 5.58 -10.25
C LEU A 198 13.62 4.77 -9.01
N LEU A 199 12.70 3.82 -9.17
CA LEU A 199 12.39 2.88 -8.09
C LEU A 199 13.57 1.93 -7.84
N GLN A 200 13.68 1.42 -6.60
CA GLN A 200 14.78 0.54 -6.15
C GLN A 200 15.08 -0.58 -7.16
N ALA A 201 14.05 -1.26 -7.62
CA ALA A 201 14.16 -2.38 -8.53
C ALA A 201 14.60 -2.00 -9.97
N VAL A 202 14.25 -0.78 -10.41
CA VAL A 202 14.49 -0.33 -11.80
C VAL A 202 15.86 0.30 -11.97
N LYS A 203 16.42 0.91 -10.92
CA LYS A 203 17.67 1.66 -11.03
C LYS A 203 18.88 0.80 -11.38
N TYR A 204 18.94 -0.44 -10.86
CA TYR A 204 20.02 -1.37 -11.16
C TYR A 204 19.98 -1.85 -12.63
N GLU A 205 18.78 -2.12 -13.15
CA GLU A 205 18.60 -2.45 -14.56
C GLU A 205 18.95 -1.26 -15.46
N ALA A 206 18.54 -0.04 -15.08
CA ALA A 206 18.89 1.19 -15.81
C ALA A 206 20.40 1.45 -15.81
N LEU A 207 21.12 1.09 -14.73
CA LEU A 207 22.58 1.18 -14.65
C LEU A 207 23.24 0.15 -15.58
N ASP A 208 22.76 -1.10 -15.59
CA ASP A 208 23.27 -2.18 -16.46
C ASP A 208 23.07 -1.85 -17.94
N LEU A 209 21.91 -1.30 -18.29
CA LEU A 209 21.58 -0.86 -19.66
C LEU A 209 22.33 0.44 -20.09
N GLY A 210 23.05 1.10 -19.20
CA GLY A 210 23.75 2.36 -19.49
C GLY A 210 22.83 3.58 -19.60
N GLU A 211 21.58 3.49 -19.13
CA GLU A 211 20.64 4.61 -19.07
C GLU A 211 20.98 5.63 -17.96
N VAL A 212 21.71 5.15 -16.94
CA VAL A 212 22.31 5.94 -15.87
C VAL A 212 23.72 5.41 -15.60
N ASP A 213 24.55 6.19 -14.90
CA ASP A 213 25.96 5.86 -14.69
C ASP A 213 26.31 5.60 -13.23
N VAL A 214 25.51 6.13 -12.30
CA VAL A 214 25.66 5.97 -10.86
C VAL A 214 24.30 5.83 -10.20
N VAL A 215 24.20 4.94 -9.21
CA VAL A 215 22.97 4.70 -8.44
C VAL A 215 23.25 4.76 -6.94
N ASP A 216 22.21 5.11 -6.15
CA ASP A 216 22.17 4.77 -4.73
C ASP A 216 21.82 3.30 -4.57
N GLY A 217 22.31 2.68 -3.52
CA GLY A 217 21.98 1.33 -3.08
C GLY A 217 22.09 1.24 -1.58
N TYR A 218 22.07 0.04 -1.08
CA TYR A 218 22.34 -0.26 0.32
C TYR A 218 23.49 -1.25 0.42
N SER A 219 24.30 -1.14 1.48
CA SER A 219 25.50 -1.98 1.67
C SER A 219 25.20 -3.47 1.75
N THR A 220 23.94 -3.84 1.98
CA THR A 220 23.45 -5.22 2.06
C THR A 220 22.68 -5.66 0.80
N ASP A 221 22.58 -4.83 -0.26
CA ASP A 221 21.85 -5.16 -1.49
C ASP A 221 22.53 -6.32 -2.26
N GLY A 222 21.83 -7.41 -2.46
CA GLY A 222 22.31 -8.57 -3.23
C GLY A 222 22.48 -8.28 -4.73
N LEU A 223 21.83 -7.23 -5.26
CA LEU A 223 21.91 -6.82 -6.66
C LEU A 223 23.26 -6.20 -7.03
N ILE A 224 24.03 -5.69 -6.06
CA ILE A 224 25.39 -5.16 -6.28
C ILE A 224 26.29 -6.25 -6.87
N ASP A 225 26.28 -7.43 -6.27
CA ASP A 225 27.06 -8.57 -6.77
C ASP A 225 26.53 -9.11 -8.10
N ARG A 226 25.20 -9.11 -8.28
CA ARG A 226 24.56 -9.61 -9.50
C ARG A 226 24.95 -8.82 -10.75
N TYR A 227 25.03 -7.50 -10.63
CA TYR A 227 25.38 -6.61 -11.75
C TYR A 227 26.87 -6.23 -11.79
N ASP A 228 27.72 -6.92 -11.01
CA ASP A 228 29.17 -6.67 -10.91
C ASP A 228 29.51 -5.18 -10.70
N LEU A 229 28.85 -4.55 -9.74
CA LEU A 229 28.99 -3.14 -9.45
C LEU A 229 30.15 -2.88 -8.48
N VAL A 230 30.72 -1.69 -8.58
CA VAL A 230 31.71 -1.18 -7.62
C VAL A 230 31.01 -0.17 -6.71
N VAL A 231 31.00 -0.47 -5.41
CA VAL A 231 30.56 0.47 -4.37
C VAL A 231 31.72 1.42 -4.07
N LEU A 232 31.45 2.72 -4.13
CA LEU A 232 32.43 3.75 -3.82
C LEU A 232 32.52 3.96 -2.31
N GLU A 233 33.74 4.07 -1.81
CA GLU A 233 34.02 4.32 -0.39
C GLU A 233 33.61 5.75 0.01
N ASP A 234 32.91 5.89 1.14
CA ASP A 234 32.56 7.16 1.75
C ASP A 234 33.76 7.71 2.55
N ASP A 235 34.72 8.28 1.84
CA ASP A 235 35.99 8.73 2.39
C ASP A 235 35.93 9.99 3.28
N LEU A 236 34.78 10.66 3.33
CA LEU A 236 34.50 11.75 4.28
C LEU A 236 33.58 11.35 5.42
N GLU A 237 33.18 10.07 5.52
CA GLU A 237 32.28 9.53 6.55
C GLU A 237 30.97 10.36 6.66
N PHE A 238 30.37 10.67 5.49
CA PHE A 238 29.14 11.47 5.40
C PHE A 238 27.92 10.74 5.91
N PHE A 239 27.81 9.43 5.59
CA PHE A 239 26.63 8.65 5.97
C PHE A 239 26.65 8.29 7.45
N PRO A 240 25.55 8.51 8.20
CA PRO A 240 25.46 8.09 9.58
C PRO A 240 25.42 6.57 9.72
N PRO A 241 25.66 6.04 10.94
CA PRO A 241 25.38 4.64 11.23
C PRO A 241 23.90 4.29 11.06
N TYR A 242 23.62 3.17 10.38
CA TYR A 242 22.27 2.68 10.11
C TYR A 242 22.08 1.28 10.70
N GLU A 243 22.19 1.12 12.04
CA GLU A 243 21.92 -0.15 12.71
C GLU A 243 20.45 -0.54 12.56
N ALA A 244 20.19 -1.75 12.07
CA ALA A 244 18.85 -2.30 11.92
C ALA A 244 18.25 -2.69 13.28
N SER A 245 17.00 -2.33 13.52
CA SER A 245 16.28 -2.65 14.77
C SER A 245 14.79 -2.91 14.51
N ALA A 246 14.17 -3.69 15.40
CA ALA A 246 12.71 -3.74 15.47
C ALA A 246 12.20 -2.52 16.24
N VAL A 247 11.30 -1.75 15.63
CA VAL A 247 10.68 -0.59 16.26
C VAL A 247 9.23 -0.91 16.59
N VAL A 248 8.86 -0.78 17.87
CA VAL A 248 7.55 -1.21 18.39
C VAL A 248 6.73 -0.03 18.90
N GLY A 249 5.44 -0.07 18.61
CA GLY A 249 4.49 0.95 19.04
C GLY A 249 4.20 0.91 20.56
N ARG A 250 3.74 2.06 21.11
CA ARG A 250 3.43 2.21 22.54
C ARG A 250 2.48 1.14 23.06
N ARG A 251 1.30 0.98 22.40
CA ARG A 251 0.30 0.00 22.82
C ARG A 251 0.88 -1.42 22.86
N PHE A 252 1.65 -1.81 21.82
CA PHE A 252 2.26 -3.12 21.74
C PHE A 252 3.26 -3.34 22.89
N TRP A 253 4.12 -2.36 23.15
CA TRP A 253 5.05 -2.39 24.28
C TRP A 253 4.34 -2.58 25.62
N ASP A 254 3.28 -1.82 25.89
CA ASP A 254 2.57 -1.83 27.16
C ASP A 254 1.72 -3.10 27.36
N THR A 255 1.15 -3.66 26.28
CA THR A 255 0.14 -4.73 26.36
C THR A 255 0.65 -6.12 25.99
N ARG A 256 1.82 -6.22 25.33
CA ARG A 256 2.37 -7.47 24.79
C ARG A 256 3.85 -7.69 25.15
N PRO A 257 4.23 -7.63 26.45
CA PRO A 257 5.64 -7.74 26.85
C PRO A 257 6.28 -9.08 26.47
N ASP A 258 5.49 -10.15 26.32
CA ASP A 258 5.99 -11.45 25.88
C ASP A 258 6.38 -11.43 24.40
N ALA A 259 5.63 -10.74 23.55
CA ALA A 259 5.94 -10.55 22.13
C ALA A 259 7.18 -9.65 21.95
N VAL A 260 7.30 -8.59 22.74
CA VAL A 260 8.48 -7.71 22.78
C VAL A 260 9.74 -8.50 23.14
N ARG A 261 9.65 -9.38 24.16
CA ARG A 261 10.77 -10.26 24.55
C ARG A 261 11.15 -11.21 23.41
N ALA A 262 10.16 -11.81 22.75
CA ALA A 262 10.41 -12.69 21.62
C ALA A 262 11.17 -11.95 20.48
N LEU A 263 10.74 -10.76 20.10
CA LEU A 263 11.44 -9.96 19.09
C LEU A 263 12.86 -9.57 19.52
N SER A 264 13.09 -9.33 20.82
CA SER A 264 14.42 -9.01 21.34
C SER A 264 15.39 -10.20 21.28
N GLU A 265 14.92 -11.43 21.08
CA GLU A 265 15.79 -12.60 20.89
C GLU A 265 16.60 -12.51 19.57
N LEU A 266 16.17 -11.67 18.59
CA LEU A 266 16.90 -11.43 17.35
C LEU A 266 18.06 -10.45 17.50
N SER A 267 18.16 -9.74 18.64
CA SER A 267 19.20 -8.72 18.85
C SER A 267 20.60 -9.33 18.81
N GLY A 268 21.47 -8.77 17.95
CA GLY A 268 22.85 -9.24 17.74
C GLY A 268 22.98 -10.59 17.04
N MET A 269 21.89 -11.12 16.48
CA MET A 269 21.89 -12.44 15.83
C MET A 269 22.22 -12.41 14.34
N LEU A 270 22.28 -11.23 13.73
CA LEU A 270 22.61 -11.03 12.32
C LEU A 270 23.86 -10.17 12.18
N ASP A 271 24.76 -10.54 11.30
CA ASP A 271 25.83 -9.64 10.83
C ASP A 271 25.59 -9.22 9.38
N ALA A 272 26.42 -8.28 8.90
CA ALA A 272 26.25 -7.72 7.55
C ALA A 272 26.50 -8.76 6.45
N GLU A 273 27.37 -9.74 6.68
CA GLU A 273 27.68 -10.81 5.71
C GLU A 273 26.50 -11.78 5.60
N GLU A 274 25.96 -12.18 6.76
CA GLU A 274 24.78 -13.05 6.81
C GLU A 274 23.57 -12.36 6.17
N MET A 275 23.34 -11.05 6.46
CA MET A 275 22.23 -10.31 5.86
C MET A 275 22.35 -10.19 4.34
N ARG A 276 23.55 -9.90 3.80
CA ARG A 276 23.81 -9.93 2.35
C ARG A 276 23.52 -11.29 1.74
N ALA A 277 23.93 -12.36 2.41
CA ALA A 277 23.66 -13.73 1.94
C ALA A 277 22.17 -14.03 1.89
N LEU A 278 21.39 -13.58 2.89
CA LEU A 278 19.94 -13.72 2.91
C LEU A 278 19.26 -12.86 1.83
N ASN A 279 19.67 -11.61 1.68
CA ASN A 279 19.16 -10.73 0.62
C ASN A 279 19.43 -11.30 -0.77
N ARG A 280 20.64 -11.83 -1.03
CA ARG A 280 20.97 -12.47 -2.30
C ARG A 280 20.04 -13.65 -2.62
N ARG A 281 19.71 -14.49 -1.64
CA ARG A 281 18.79 -15.61 -1.83
C ARG A 281 17.42 -15.14 -2.32
N VAL A 282 16.91 -14.05 -1.77
CA VAL A 282 15.62 -13.50 -2.17
C VAL A 282 15.70 -12.71 -3.48
N GLU A 283 16.66 -11.76 -3.58
CA GLU A 283 16.71 -10.79 -4.67
C GLU A 283 17.33 -11.36 -5.96
N VAL A 284 18.28 -12.27 -5.82
CA VAL A 284 19.03 -12.83 -6.95
C VAL A 284 18.59 -14.26 -7.27
N GLU A 285 18.49 -15.13 -6.26
CA GLU A 285 18.15 -16.53 -6.42
C GLU A 285 16.62 -16.75 -6.50
N GLY A 286 15.83 -15.73 -6.09
CA GLY A 286 14.37 -15.71 -6.20
C GLY A 286 13.66 -16.65 -5.23
N GLU A 287 14.30 -16.97 -4.08
CA GLU A 287 13.67 -17.75 -3.04
C GLU A 287 12.56 -16.93 -2.35
N GLU A 288 11.53 -17.60 -1.85
CA GLU A 288 10.42 -16.96 -1.15
C GLU A 288 10.86 -16.45 0.23
N PHE A 289 10.44 -15.22 0.62
CA PHE A 289 10.78 -14.62 1.91
C PHE A 289 10.48 -15.51 3.10
N GLU A 290 9.33 -16.20 3.07
CA GLU A 290 8.91 -17.14 4.12
C GLU A 290 9.89 -18.29 4.29
N SER A 291 10.44 -18.81 3.20
CA SER A 291 11.41 -19.91 3.23
C SER A 291 12.75 -19.44 3.78
N VAL A 292 13.25 -18.30 3.29
CA VAL A 292 14.54 -17.72 3.69
C VAL A 292 14.51 -17.30 5.15
N ALA A 293 13.42 -16.63 5.59
CA ALA A 293 13.23 -16.23 6.98
C ALA A 293 13.18 -17.44 7.93
N ARG A 294 12.44 -18.50 7.56
CA ARG A 294 12.35 -19.72 8.36
C ARG A 294 13.68 -20.43 8.50
N ASP A 295 14.43 -20.55 7.40
CA ASP A 295 15.74 -21.15 7.39
C ASP A 295 16.73 -20.37 8.28
N ALA A 296 16.74 -19.03 8.17
CA ALA A 296 17.55 -18.18 9.01
C ALA A 296 17.20 -18.34 10.51
N LEU A 297 15.91 -18.24 10.87
CA LEU A 297 15.45 -18.42 12.25
C LEU A 297 15.76 -19.84 12.80
N THR A 298 15.68 -20.86 11.95
CA THR A 298 16.02 -22.23 12.35
C THR A 298 17.53 -22.38 12.59
N ARG A 299 18.39 -21.80 11.74
CA ARG A 299 19.85 -21.78 11.94
C ARG A 299 20.24 -21.03 13.21
N MET A 300 19.55 -19.95 13.55
CA MET A 300 19.71 -19.21 14.79
C MET A 300 19.17 -19.96 16.03
N GLY A 301 18.45 -21.09 15.84
CA GLY A 301 17.84 -21.85 16.93
C GLY A 301 16.59 -21.18 17.55
N LEU A 302 16.02 -20.17 16.90
CA LEU A 302 14.87 -19.42 17.41
C LEU A 302 13.53 -20.06 17.06
N VAL A 303 13.47 -20.84 15.99
CA VAL A 303 12.28 -21.57 15.56
C VAL A 303 12.62 -23.07 15.41
N ALA A 304 11.76 -23.95 15.94
CA ALA A 304 11.91 -25.39 15.80
C ALA A 304 11.35 -25.84 14.44
N GLY A 305 12.09 -26.67 13.74
CA GLY A 305 11.66 -27.32 12.51
C GLY A 305 12.84 -27.75 11.65
N PRO A 306 12.70 -28.73 10.75
CA PRO A 306 13.71 -28.95 9.73
C PRO A 306 13.79 -27.65 8.91
N ALA A 307 15.01 -27.18 8.66
CA ALA A 307 15.24 -26.20 7.60
C ALA A 307 14.63 -26.80 6.32
N VAL A 308 13.47 -26.34 5.96
CA VAL A 308 12.83 -26.76 4.71
C VAL A 308 13.59 -26.01 3.62
N ARG A 309 14.72 -26.58 3.24
CA ARG A 309 15.32 -26.27 1.96
C ARG A 309 14.32 -26.77 0.90
N VAL A 310 13.32 -25.98 0.59
CA VAL A 310 12.67 -26.08 -0.70
C VAL A 310 13.69 -25.52 -1.68
N VAL A 311 14.74 -26.30 -1.91
CA VAL A 311 15.50 -26.21 -3.14
C VAL A 311 14.49 -26.61 -4.21
N ARG A 312 13.81 -25.68 -4.77
CA ARG A 312 13.44 -25.80 -6.17
C ARG A 312 14.78 -25.76 -6.89
N GLU A 313 15.37 -26.99 -7.10
CA GLU A 313 16.45 -27.15 -8.05
C GLU A 313 16.05 -26.37 -9.30
N GLY A 314 16.85 -25.33 -9.63
CA GLY A 314 17.02 -24.79 -10.99
C GLY A 314 15.87 -24.97 -11.97
N GLU A 315 14.62 -24.81 -11.55
CA GLU A 315 13.56 -24.44 -12.48
C GLU A 315 13.79 -22.96 -12.75
N ASP A 316 14.41 -22.74 -13.89
CA ASP A 316 14.63 -21.47 -14.53
C ASP A 316 13.53 -20.48 -14.13
N ARG A 317 13.90 -19.19 -13.90
CA ARG A 317 12.95 -18.06 -13.86
C ARG A 317 11.97 -18.05 -15.07
N GLU A 318 12.01 -19.07 -15.91
CA GLU A 318 11.16 -19.46 -17.03
C GLU A 318 9.92 -20.29 -16.63
N GLY A 319 9.61 -20.47 -15.34
CA GLY A 319 8.31 -21.01 -14.95
C GLY A 319 7.22 -20.16 -15.62
N SER A 320 6.43 -20.81 -16.48
CA SER A 320 5.35 -20.18 -17.25
C SER A 320 4.52 -19.26 -16.33
N LEU A 321 4.24 -18.01 -16.75
CA LEU A 321 3.34 -17.11 -16.05
C LEU A 321 2.06 -17.81 -15.58
N GLY A 322 1.58 -18.78 -16.39
CA GLY A 322 0.42 -19.61 -16.05
C GLY A 322 0.63 -20.49 -14.81
N ALA A 323 1.82 -21.07 -14.63
CA ALA A 323 2.14 -21.86 -13.43
C ALA A 323 2.12 -20.96 -12.19
N TYR A 324 2.69 -19.76 -12.27
CA TYR A 324 2.68 -18.77 -11.20
C TYR A 324 1.24 -18.39 -10.76
N PHE A 325 0.32 -18.19 -11.71
CA PHE A 325 -1.09 -17.93 -11.42
C PHE A 325 -1.79 -19.11 -10.74
N ILE A 326 -1.47 -20.34 -11.15
CA ILE A 326 -2.08 -21.55 -10.60
C ILE A 326 -1.63 -21.76 -9.15
N ASP A 327 -0.36 -21.58 -8.87
CA ASP A 327 0.21 -21.77 -7.53
C ASP A 327 -0.36 -20.76 -6.52
N ARG A 328 -0.50 -19.50 -6.94
CA ARG A 328 -1.01 -18.42 -6.07
C ARG A 328 -2.49 -18.11 -6.24
N ARG A 329 -3.26 -19.01 -6.88
CA ARG A 329 -4.68 -18.75 -7.21
C ARG A 329 -5.54 -18.37 -6.02
N ASN A 330 -5.33 -18.99 -4.85
CA ASN A 330 -6.12 -18.67 -3.64
C ASN A 330 -5.82 -17.26 -3.14
N GLU A 331 -4.56 -16.89 -3.06
CA GLU A 331 -4.12 -15.55 -2.70
C GLU A 331 -4.67 -14.50 -3.68
N LEU A 332 -4.54 -14.74 -4.99
CA LEU A 332 -5.05 -13.84 -6.02
C LEU A 332 -6.58 -13.69 -5.99
N ILE A 333 -7.31 -14.74 -5.62
CA ILE A 333 -8.77 -14.66 -5.41
C ILE A 333 -9.09 -13.76 -4.22
N ASP A 334 -8.41 -13.92 -3.10
CA ASP A 334 -8.63 -13.11 -1.90
C ASP A 334 -8.30 -11.64 -2.16
N LEU A 335 -7.19 -11.37 -2.83
CA LEU A 335 -6.80 -10.01 -3.27
C LEU A 335 -7.83 -9.41 -4.23
N THR A 336 -8.36 -10.21 -5.16
CA THR A 336 -9.42 -9.78 -6.08
C THR A 336 -10.71 -9.44 -5.35
N ILE A 337 -11.13 -10.27 -4.40
CA ILE A 337 -12.32 -10.00 -3.57
C ILE A 337 -12.14 -8.71 -2.78
N ARG A 338 -10.99 -8.52 -2.16
CA ARG A 338 -10.65 -7.31 -1.40
C ARG A 338 -10.66 -6.07 -2.31
N HIS A 339 -10.06 -6.17 -3.49
CA HIS A 339 -10.05 -5.11 -4.50
C HIS A 339 -11.47 -4.74 -4.95
N MET A 340 -12.29 -5.75 -5.26
CA MET A 340 -13.70 -5.57 -5.62
C MET A 340 -14.51 -4.89 -4.52
N LEU A 341 -14.24 -5.23 -3.26
CA LEU A 341 -14.94 -4.63 -2.12
C LEU A 341 -14.61 -3.13 -2.03
N LEU A 342 -13.33 -2.75 -2.14
CA LEU A 342 -12.90 -1.35 -2.14
C LEU A 342 -13.58 -0.56 -3.26
N VAL A 343 -13.55 -1.09 -4.49
CA VAL A 343 -14.15 -0.46 -5.67
C VAL A 343 -15.67 -0.32 -5.51
N THR A 344 -16.36 -1.42 -5.17
CA THR A 344 -17.83 -1.45 -5.11
C THR A 344 -18.36 -0.52 -4.03
N VAL A 345 -17.78 -0.56 -2.82
CA VAL A 345 -18.22 0.31 -1.72
C VAL A 345 -18.02 1.79 -2.06
N SER A 346 -16.86 2.15 -2.61
CA SER A 346 -16.57 3.54 -2.99
C SER A 346 -17.45 4.03 -4.13
N LEU A 347 -17.67 3.20 -5.17
CA LEU A 347 -18.51 3.52 -6.31
C LEU A 347 -19.99 3.68 -5.92
N LEU A 348 -20.51 2.78 -5.09
CA LEU A 348 -21.89 2.88 -4.58
C LEU A 348 -22.08 4.13 -3.74
N ALA A 349 -21.16 4.43 -2.82
CA ALA A 349 -21.19 5.65 -2.03
C ALA A 349 -21.17 6.91 -2.91
N ALA A 350 -20.28 6.94 -3.92
CA ALA A 350 -20.19 8.05 -4.86
C ALA A 350 -21.48 8.21 -5.69
N THR A 351 -22.06 7.11 -6.15
CA THR A 351 -23.32 7.11 -6.92
C THR A 351 -24.49 7.64 -6.08
N LEU A 352 -24.59 7.19 -4.81
CA LEU A 352 -25.62 7.63 -3.88
C LEU A 352 -25.53 9.12 -3.53
N VAL A 353 -24.35 9.71 -3.61
CA VAL A 353 -24.14 11.15 -3.35
C VAL A 353 -24.24 11.97 -4.64
N ALA A 354 -23.55 11.53 -5.71
CA ALA A 354 -23.42 12.31 -6.95
C ALA A 354 -24.74 12.46 -7.71
N ILE A 355 -25.55 11.40 -7.80
CA ILE A 355 -26.82 11.47 -8.54
C ILE A 355 -27.79 12.44 -7.86
N PRO A 356 -28.12 12.34 -6.56
CA PRO A 356 -28.99 13.32 -5.91
C PRO A 356 -28.40 14.75 -5.96
N LEU A 357 -27.10 14.90 -5.78
CA LEU A 357 -26.44 16.20 -5.88
C LEU A 357 -26.58 16.81 -7.29
N GLY A 358 -26.37 16.02 -8.35
CA GLY A 358 -26.55 16.45 -9.73
C GLY A 358 -27.99 16.90 -10.03
N LEU A 359 -28.99 16.17 -9.50
CA LEU A 359 -30.41 16.54 -9.60
C LEU A 359 -30.72 17.85 -8.85
N LEU A 360 -30.09 18.09 -7.70
CA LEU A 360 -30.27 19.34 -6.93
C LEU A 360 -29.62 20.54 -7.63
N LEU A 361 -28.44 20.33 -8.25
CA LEU A 361 -27.69 21.37 -8.93
C LEU A 361 -28.38 21.87 -10.20
N GLU A 362 -29.22 21.08 -10.86
CA GLU A 362 -30.05 21.52 -11.98
C GLU A 362 -30.91 22.73 -11.59
N ARG A 363 -31.44 22.75 -10.35
CA ARG A 363 -32.25 23.87 -9.84
C ARG A 363 -31.42 25.10 -9.45
N ALA A 364 -30.13 24.93 -9.22
CA ALA A 364 -29.21 25.98 -8.74
C ALA A 364 -28.27 26.46 -9.85
N SER A 365 -28.75 26.76 -11.03
CA SER A 365 -28.00 26.98 -12.27
C SER A 365 -26.77 27.90 -12.17
N ARG A 366 -26.79 28.94 -11.31
CA ARG A 366 -25.65 29.87 -11.13
C ARG A 366 -24.53 29.32 -10.23
N GLY A 367 -24.86 28.37 -9.34
CA GLY A 367 -23.88 27.77 -8.41
C GLY A 367 -23.39 26.38 -8.83
N ALA A 368 -24.11 25.72 -9.74
CA ALA A 368 -23.84 24.35 -10.13
C ALA A 368 -22.42 24.15 -10.67
N GLU A 369 -21.99 25.01 -11.58
CA GLU A 369 -20.66 24.91 -12.19
C GLU A 369 -19.53 25.12 -11.17
N VAL A 370 -19.73 25.97 -10.16
CA VAL A 370 -18.75 26.17 -9.09
C VAL A 370 -18.60 24.89 -8.25
N VAL A 371 -19.73 24.28 -7.86
CA VAL A 371 -19.71 23.03 -7.09
C VAL A 371 -19.05 21.90 -7.90
N ILE A 372 -19.43 21.74 -9.17
CA ILE A 372 -18.88 20.68 -10.04
C ILE A 372 -17.37 20.89 -10.24
N ARG A 373 -16.91 22.13 -10.49
CA ARG A 373 -15.47 22.43 -10.61
C ARG A 373 -14.72 22.17 -9.30
N THR A 374 -15.29 22.55 -8.17
CA THR A 374 -14.67 22.32 -6.86
C THR A 374 -14.49 20.83 -6.59
N ILE A 375 -15.50 20.00 -6.91
CA ILE A 375 -15.38 18.54 -6.79
C ILE A 375 -14.39 18.00 -7.83
N GLY A 376 -14.35 18.59 -9.04
CA GLY A 376 -13.39 18.22 -10.09
C GLY A 376 -11.92 18.46 -9.68
N LEU A 377 -11.64 19.40 -8.77
CA LEU A 377 -10.28 19.63 -8.26
C LEU A 377 -9.68 18.39 -7.61
N PHE A 378 -10.48 17.55 -6.95
CA PHE A 378 -9.97 16.31 -6.35
C PHE A 378 -9.38 15.35 -7.39
N GLN A 379 -9.86 15.34 -8.63
CA GLN A 379 -9.29 14.53 -9.71
C GLN A 379 -7.98 15.10 -10.27
N THR A 380 -7.67 16.36 -10.04
CA THR A 380 -6.39 16.95 -10.47
C THR A 380 -5.25 16.64 -9.50
N ILE A 381 -5.58 16.25 -8.27
CA ILE A 381 -4.58 15.82 -7.29
C ILE A 381 -4.08 14.42 -7.71
N PRO A 382 -2.76 14.19 -7.81
CA PRO A 382 -2.25 12.84 -8.05
C PRO A 382 -2.78 11.85 -7.01
N SER A 383 -3.23 10.67 -7.45
CA SER A 383 -3.90 9.70 -6.57
C SER A 383 -3.05 9.28 -5.36
N ILE A 384 -1.76 9.05 -5.56
CA ILE A 384 -0.81 8.77 -4.47
C ILE A 384 -0.77 9.94 -3.46
N ALA A 385 -0.76 11.19 -3.93
CA ALA A 385 -0.75 12.36 -3.06
C ALA A 385 -2.05 12.47 -2.25
N LEU A 386 -3.21 12.21 -2.88
CA LEU A 386 -4.49 12.21 -2.17
C LEU A 386 -4.53 11.12 -1.09
N LEU A 387 -4.06 9.91 -1.40
CA LEU A 387 -3.94 8.82 -0.43
C LEU A 387 -3.04 9.23 0.75
N ALA A 388 -1.88 9.83 0.48
CA ALA A 388 -0.97 10.31 1.50
C ALA A 388 -1.60 11.39 2.40
N PHE A 389 -2.36 12.34 1.83
CA PHE A 389 -3.08 13.36 2.60
C PHE A 389 -4.17 12.79 3.52
N MET A 390 -4.71 11.61 3.21
CA MET A 390 -5.71 10.98 4.07
C MET A 390 -5.09 10.28 5.29
N ILE A 391 -3.80 9.94 5.26
CA ILE A 391 -3.13 9.21 6.35
C ILE A 391 -3.19 9.97 7.68
N PRO A 392 -2.83 11.27 7.78
CA PRO A 392 -2.90 12.00 9.04
C PRO A 392 -4.31 12.13 9.61
N LEU A 393 -5.34 12.04 8.75
CA LEU A 393 -6.75 12.24 9.11
C LEU A 393 -7.45 10.94 9.49
N LEU A 394 -7.15 9.85 8.77
CA LEU A 394 -7.91 8.59 8.82
C LEU A 394 -7.05 7.37 9.15
N GLY A 395 -5.74 7.56 9.35
CA GLY A 395 -4.77 6.47 9.49
C GLY A 395 -4.44 5.82 8.16
N ILE A 396 -3.93 4.59 8.20
CA ILE A 396 -3.61 3.76 7.02
C ILE A 396 -4.66 2.67 6.79
N GLY A 397 -4.60 2.04 5.62
CA GLY A 397 -5.43 0.88 5.28
C GLY A 397 -6.72 1.24 4.55
N VAL A 398 -7.77 0.45 4.81
CA VAL A 398 -9.04 0.48 4.05
C VAL A 398 -9.79 1.82 4.15
N ARG A 399 -9.81 2.47 5.33
CA ARG A 399 -10.58 3.71 5.54
C ARG A 399 -10.15 4.86 4.63
N PRO A 400 -8.85 5.30 4.65
CA PRO A 400 -8.40 6.36 3.75
C PRO A 400 -8.52 5.99 2.28
N ALA A 401 -8.31 4.70 1.92
CA ALA A 401 -8.50 4.22 0.56
C ALA A 401 -9.95 4.42 0.08
N LEU A 402 -10.94 4.00 0.88
CA LEU A 402 -12.36 4.18 0.54
C LEU A 402 -12.72 5.65 0.31
N VAL A 403 -12.24 6.56 1.16
CA VAL A 403 -12.50 8.00 1.03
C VAL A 403 -11.86 8.56 -0.23
N ALA A 404 -10.60 8.22 -0.51
CA ALA A 404 -9.92 8.68 -1.72
C ALA A 404 -10.62 8.16 -3.00
N LEU A 405 -10.93 6.86 -3.06
CA LEU A 405 -11.63 6.25 -4.18
C LEU A 405 -13.04 6.84 -4.38
N PHE A 406 -13.75 7.12 -3.29
CA PHE A 406 -15.04 7.84 -3.31
C PHE A 406 -14.90 9.22 -3.95
N LEU A 407 -13.92 10.03 -3.53
CA LEU A 407 -13.69 11.37 -4.08
C LEU A 407 -13.36 11.32 -5.59
N TYR A 408 -12.54 10.36 -6.02
CA TYR A 408 -12.24 10.15 -7.45
C TYR A 408 -13.45 9.74 -8.28
N SER A 409 -14.33 8.92 -7.71
CA SER A 409 -15.56 8.46 -8.38
C SER A 409 -16.63 9.56 -8.47
N LEU A 410 -16.59 10.54 -7.56
CA LEU A 410 -17.68 11.52 -7.41
C LEU A 410 -17.83 12.42 -8.64
N PHE A 411 -16.73 12.95 -9.18
CA PHE A 411 -16.77 13.93 -10.27
C PHE A 411 -17.33 13.39 -11.57
N PRO A 412 -16.91 12.23 -12.12
CA PRO A 412 -17.46 11.71 -13.36
C PRO A 412 -18.97 11.46 -13.25
N ILE A 413 -19.43 10.91 -12.14
CA ILE A 413 -20.84 10.63 -11.92
C ILE A 413 -21.64 11.93 -11.82
N LEU A 414 -21.17 12.88 -10.99
CA LEU A 414 -21.81 14.17 -10.80
C LEU A 414 -21.92 14.97 -12.11
N ARG A 415 -20.79 15.08 -12.84
CA ARG A 415 -20.73 15.82 -14.10
C ARG A 415 -21.68 15.26 -15.13
N ASN A 416 -21.67 13.94 -15.33
CA ASN A 416 -22.56 13.27 -16.27
C ASN A 416 -24.03 13.34 -15.84
N THR A 417 -24.31 13.24 -14.54
CA THR A 417 -25.69 13.42 -14.02
C THR A 417 -26.20 14.81 -14.33
N TYR A 418 -25.43 15.85 -14.00
CA TYR A 418 -25.81 17.23 -14.26
C TYR A 418 -25.99 17.49 -15.75
N THR A 419 -25.03 17.11 -16.58
CA THR A 419 -25.09 17.27 -18.05
C THR A 419 -26.29 16.53 -18.64
N GLY A 420 -26.49 15.26 -18.28
CA GLY A 420 -27.60 14.47 -18.81
C GLY A 420 -29.00 15.05 -18.46
N ILE A 421 -29.15 15.63 -17.27
CA ILE A 421 -30.40 16.28 -16.87
C ILE A 421 -30.60 17.62 -17.61
N CYS A 422 -29.53 18.43 -17.76
CA CYS A 422 -29.63 19.73 -18.44
C CYS A 422 -29.83 19.59 -19.94
N ASP A 423 -29.21 18.58 -20.55
CA ASP A 423 -29.25 18.33 -22.03
C ASP A 423 -30.42 17.43 -22.45
N ALA A 424 -31.37 17.16 -21.54
CA ALA A 424 -32.62 16.45 -21.89
C ALA A 424 -33.35 17.19 -23.03
N ASP A 425 -33.90 16.40 -23.99
CA ASP A 425 -34.54 16.93 -25.21
C ASP A 425 -35.51 18.09 -24.90
N PRO A 426 -35.20 19.32 -25.39
CA PRO A 426 -36.04 20.49 -25.15
C PRO A 426 -37.47 20.32 -25.64
N ALA A 427 -37.68 19.62 -26.75
CA ALA A 427 -39.02 19.39 -27.34
C ALA A 427 -39.89 18.51 -26.41
N ALA A 428 -39.29 17.49 -25.77
CA ALA A 428 -39.97 16.65 -24.78
C ALA A 428 -40.32 17.47 -23.52
N VAL A 429 -39.40 18.31 -23.05
CA VAL A 429 -39.61 19.18 -21.91
C VAL A 429 -40.70 20.23 -22.16
N ASP A 430 -40.69 20.88 -23.31
CA ASP A 430 -41.70 21.90 -23.66
C ASP A 430 -43.08 21.29 -23.88
N SER A 431 -43.15 20.09 -24.46
CA SER A 431 -44.40 19.34 -24.60
C SER A 431 -45.02 19.00 -23.24
N ALA A 432 -44.16 18.52 -22.29
CA ALA A 432 -44.59 18.22 -20.93
C ALA A 432 -45.10 19.46 -20.18
N ARG A 433 -44.41 20.59 -20.35
CA ARG A 433 -44.83 21.88 -19.77
C ARG A 433 -46.15 22.36 -20.35
N SER A 434 -46.37 22.19 -21.66
CA SER A 434 -47.64 22.52 -22.32
C SER A 434 -48.80 21.65 -21.83
N LEU A 435 -48.55 20.43 -21.39
CA LEU A 435 -49.49 19.53 -20.76
C LEU A 435 -49.78 19.87 -19.30
N GLY A 436 -49.16 20.95 -18.73
CA GLY A 436 -49.36 21.39 -17.36
C GLY A 436 -48.58 20.63 -16.28
N MET A 437 -47.52 19.89 -16.67
CA MET A 437 -46.65 19.23 -15.70
C MET A 437 -45.84 20.25 -14.89
N THR A 438 -45.75 20.01 -13.59
CA THR A 438 -44.84 20.81 -12.71
C THR A 438 -43.40 20.49 -12.97
N GLU A 439 -42.46 21.42 -12.67
CA GLU A 439 -41.02 21.19 -12.86
C GLU A 439 -40.51 19.91 -12.15
N GLY A 440 -41.09 19.57 -10.97
CA GLY A 440 -40.78 18.31 -10.29
C GLY A 440 -41.25 17.05 -11.03
N GLN A 441 -42.39 17.16 -11.71
CA GLN A 441 -42.92 16.07 -12.58
C GLN A 441 -42.07 15.96 -13.85
N ILE A 442 -41.71 17.09 -14.46
CA ILE A 442 -40.83 17.14 -15.64
C ILE A 442 -39.47 16.51 -15.30
N LEU A 443 -38.88 16.89 -14.16
CA LEU A 443 -37.62 16.30 -13.72
C LEU A 443 -37.73 14.77 -13.55
N LYS A 444 -38.77 14.30 -12.83
CA LYS A 444 -38.94 12.89 -12.48
C LYS A 444 -39.30 12.01 -13.67
N TYR A 445 -40.22 12.49 -14.52
CA TYR A 445 -40.84 11.65 -15.55
C TYR A 445 -40.30 11.90 -16.97
N ILE A 446 -39.58 13.00 -17.20
CA ILE A 446 -39.05 13.35 -18.51
C ILE A 446 -37.51 13.41 -18.47
N ARG A 447 -36.94 14.39 -17.72
CA ARG A 447 -35.49 14.64 -17.75
C ARG A 447 -34.68 13.50 -17.17
N PHE A 448 -35.08 12.96 -16.01
CA PHE A 448 -34.32 11.88 -15.36
C PHE A 448 -34.30 10.58 -16.19
N PRO A 449 -35.41 10.08 -16.75
CA PRO A 449 -35.37 8.94 -17.65
C PRO A 449 -34.53 9.17 -18.91
N LEU A 450 -34.62 10.37 -19.53
CA LEU A 450 -33.79 10.74 -20.70
C LEU A 450 -32.30 10.84 -20.35
N ALA A 451 -31.96 11.20 -19.12
CA ALA A 451 -30.59 11.34 -18.65
C ALA A 451 -29.94 10.00 -18.27
N ILE A 452 -30.68 8.92 -18.07
CA ILE A 452 -30.16 7.61 -17.60
C ILE A 452 -28.95 7.14 -18.43
N PRO A 453 -28.95 7.17 -19.77
CA PRO A 453 -27.79 6.72 -20.54
C PRO A 453 -26.53 7.52 -20.22
N VAL A 454 -26.63 8.85 -20.07
CA VAL A 454 -25.50 9.74 -19.74
C VAL A 454 -25.04 9.55 -18.30
N ILE A 455 -25.96 9.40 -17.36
CA ILE A 455 -25.65 9.07 -15.95
C ILE A 455 -24.87 7.77 -15.89
N MET A 456 -25.35 6.73 -16.56
CA MET A 456 -24.68 5.43 -16.60
C MET A 456 -23.31 5.47 -17.25
N ALA A 457 -23.12 6.29 -18.29
CA ALA A 457 -21.79 6.54 -18.85
C ALA A 457 -20.84 7.13 -17.80
N GLY A 458 -21.32 8.06 -16.96
CA GLY A 458 -20.57 8.60 -15.83
C GLY A 458 -20.20 7.55 -14.79
N VAL A 459 -21.13 6.65 -14.44
CA VAL A 459 -20.90 5.54 -13.50
C VAL A 459 -19.88 4.56 -14.06
N ARG A 460 -19.96 4.20 -15.35
CA ARG A 460 -19.00 3.32 -16.04
C ARG A 460 -17.60 3.93 -16.05
N THR A 461 -17.47 5.19 -16.41
CA THR A 461 -16.20 5.91 -16.39
C THR A 461 -15.61 5.93 -14.96
N ALA A 462 -16.42 6.23 -13.95
CA ALA A 462 -15.99 6.20 -12.56
C ALA A 462 -15.53 4.80 -12.13
N ALA A 463 -16.23 3.74 -12.52
CA ALA A 463 -15.88 2.37 -12.18
C ALA A 463 -14.49 1.99 -12.74
N VAL A 464 -14.23 2.25 -14.01
CA VAL A 464 -12.93 1.96 -14.65
C VAL A 464 -11.79 2.73 -13.96
N ILE A 465 -11.98 4.04 -13.73
CA ILE A 465 -11.01 4.87 -13.00
C ILE A 465 -10.77 4.30 -11.59
N THR A 466 -11.83 3.93 -10.89
CA THR A 466 -11.73 3.45 -9.51
C THR A 466 -11.01 2.11 -9.42
N VAL A 467 -11.24 1.17 -10.36
CA VAL A 467 -10.48 -0.10 -10.43
C VAL A 467 -9.00 0.18 -10.60
N GLY A 468 -8.62 1.02 -11.55
CA GLY A 468 -7.21 1.37 -11.75
C GLY A 468 -6.59 2.07 -10.54
N THR A 469 -7.29 3.05 -9.95
CA THR A 469 -6.78 3.81 -8.80
C THR A 469 -6.71 2.96 -7.52
N ALA A 470 -7.57 1.95 -7.37
CA ALA A 470 -7.57 1.05 -6.23
C ALA A 470 -6.29 0.18 -6.14
N THR A 471 -5.54 -0.01 -7.25
CA THR A 471 -4.21 -0.65 -7.18
C THR A 471 -3.22 0.18 -6.37
N LEU A 472 -3.34 1.51 -6.39
CA LEU A 472 -2.48 2.39 -5.61
C LEU A 472 -2.80 2.40 -4.11
N ALA A 473 -3.96 1.88 -3.71
CA ALA A 473 -4.32 1.75 -2.30
C ALA A 473 -3.42 0.74 -1.54
N ALA A 474 -2.70 -0.13 -2.25
CA ALA A 474 -1.66 -0.99 -1.71
C ALA A 474 -0.55 -0.20 -1.00
N PHE A 475 -0.15 0.97 -1.54
CA PHE A 475 0.89 1.83 -0.94
C PHE A 475 0.55 2.34 0.47
N ILE A 476 -0.71 2.30 0.85
CA ILE A 476 -1.17 2.68 2.20
C ILE A 476 -1.72 1.48 2.99
N GLY A 477 -1.40 0.25 2.55
CA GLY A 477 -1.79 -0.99 3.23
C GLY A 477 -3.28 -1.32 3.16
N ALA A 478 -4.01 -0.81 2.17
CA ALA A 478 -5.42 -1.17 2.00
C ALA A 478 -5.60 -2.55 1.37
N GLY A 479 -4.57 -3.10 0.77
CA GLY A 479 -4.57 -4.40 0.12
C GLY A 479 -5.22 -4.40 -1.26
N GLY A 480 -5.39 -5.58 -1.83
CA GLY A 480 -6.00 -5.80 -3.14
C GLY A 480 -4.99 -6.12 -4.22
N LEU A 481 -5.39 -6.06 -5.49
CA LEU A 481 -4.53 -6.41 -6.64
C LEU A 481 -3.31 -5.50 -6.83
N GLY A 482 -3.21 -4.42 -6.05
CA GLY A 482 -2.01 -3.58 -5.99
C GLY A 482 -0.86 -4.20 -5.20
N ASP A 483 -1.12 -5.08 -4.23
CA ASP A 483 -0.09 -5.67 -3.38
C ASP A 483 0.98 -6.42 -4.18
N PRO A 484 0.63 -7.36 -5.09
CA PRO A 484 1.64 -8.03 -5.90
C PRO A 484 2.32 -7.08 -6.91
N ILE A 485 1.67 -5.99 -7.34
CA ILE A 485 2.32 -4.99 -8.21
C ILE A 485 3.42 -4.27 -7.43
N VAL A 486 3.12 -3.78 -6.23
CA VAL A 486 4.08 -3.05 -5.38
C VAL A 486 5.23 -3.97 -4.95
N ALA A 487 4.92 -5.18 -4.50
CA ALA A 487 5.92 -6.16 -4.11
C ALA A 487 6.80 -6.58 -5.31
N GLY A 488 6.20 -6.84 -6.47
CA GLY A 488 6.93 -7.18 -7.70
C GLY A 488 7.82 -6.05 -8.20
N LEU A 489 7.40 -4.79 -8.05
CA LEU A 489 8.24 -3.63 -8.33
C LEU A 489 9.44 -3.56 -7.36
N ALA A 490 9.23 -3.86 -6.09
CA ALA A 490 10.31 -3.87 -5.10
C ALA A 490 11.34 -4.99 -5.34
N LEU A 491 10.91 -6.11 -5.94
CA LEU A 491 11.74 -7.31 -6.16
C LEU A 491 12.23 -7.46 -7.60
N SER A 492 11.92 -6.54 -8.51
CA SER A 492 12.16 -6.68 -9.96
C SER A 492 11.55 -7.97 -10.55
N ASP A 493 10.45 -8.48 -9.98
CA ASP A 493 9.77 -9.68 -10.47
C ASP A 493 8.58 -9.33 -11.37
N SER A 494 8.80 -9.40 -12.68
CA SER A 494 7.78 -9.11 -13.70
C SER A 494 6.55 -10.03 -13.59
N ARG A 495 6.71 -11.30 -13.14
CA ARG A 495 5.60 -12.24 -12.99
C ARG A 495 4.68 -11.81 -11.85
N MET A 496 5.28 -11.35 -10.74
CA MET A 496 4.56 -10.81 -9.60
C MET A 496 3.80 -9.54 -9.98
N ILE A 497 4.44 -8.60 -10.72
CA ILE A 497 3.78 -7.41 -11.26
C ILE A 497 2.58 -7.80 -12.13
N LEU A 498 2.78 -8.72 -13.08
CA LEU A 498 1.73 -9.15 -14.00
C LEU A 498 0.61 -9.90 -13.28
N SER A 499 0.90 -10.60 -12.19
CA SER A 499 -0.12 -11.31 -11.40
C SER A 499 -1.13 -10.38 -10.73
N GLY A 500 -0.77 -9.14 -10.47
CA GLY A 500 -1.70 -8.10 -10.02
C GLY A 500 -2.30 -7.28 -11.17
N ALA A 501 -1.46 -6.89 -12.15
CA ALA A 501 -1.85 -6.00 -13.24
C ALA A 501 -2.86 -6.64 -14.21
N ILE A 502 -2.66 -7.91 -14.60
CA ILE A 502 -3.59 -8.60 -15.52
C ILE A 502 -4.98 -8.78 -14.91
N PRO A 503 -5.14 -9.31 -13.68
CA PRO A 503 -6.46 -9.39 -13.05
C PRO A 503 -7.11 -8.01 -12.84
N ALA A 504 -6.35 -6.97 -12.48
CA ALA A 504 -6.89 -5.62 -12.32
C ALA A 504 -7.43 -5.06 -13.64
N ALA A 505 -6.69 -5.21 -14.74
CA ALA A 505 -7.13 -4.81 -16.07
C ALA A 505 -8.37 -5.58 -16.54
N LEU A 506 -8.36 -6.91 -16.34
CA LEU A 506 -9.53 -7.75 -16.65
C LEU A 506 -10.75 -7.35 -15.82
N LEU A 507 -10.55 -7.04 -14.54
CA LEU A 507 -11.60 -6.59 -13.65
C LEU A 507 -12.22 -5.26 -14.12
N ALA A 508 -11.40 -4.30 -14.57
CA ALA A 508 -11.87 -3.03 -15.15
C ALA A 508 -12.72 -3.28 -16.38
N PHE A 509 -12.28 -4.16 -17.30
CA PHE A 509 -13.01 -4.54 -18.49
C PHE A 509 -14.34 -5.23 -18.16
N LEU A 510 -14.33 -6.18 -17.21
CA LEU A 510 -15.55 -6.88 -16.77
C LEU A 510 -16.52 -5.94 -16.07
N ALA A 511 -16.04 -5.02 -15.24
CA ALA A 511 -16.88 -4.03 -14.57
C ALA A 511 -17.56 -3.10 -15.57
N ASP A 512 -16.83 -2.60 -16.60
CA ASP A 512 -17.39 -1.79 -17.66
C ASP A 512 -18.47 -2.55 -18.44
N GLY A 513 -18.18 -3.79 -18.85
CA GLY A 513 -19.14 -4.66 -19.54
C GLY A 513 -20.40 -4.95 -18.72
N ALA A 514 -20.24 -5.28 -17.44
CA ALA A 514 -21.37 -5.55 -16.52
C ALA A 514 -22.24 -4.30 -16.35
N LEU A 515 -21.64 -3.13 -16.13
CA LEU A 515 -22.37 -1.87 -16.03
C LEU A 515 -23.00 -1.48 -17.36
N GLY A 516 -22.41 -1.83 -18.51
CA GLY A 516 -23.01 -1.67 -19.83
C GLY A 516 -24.29 -2.50 -19.99
N ILE A 517 -24.31 -3.72 -19.47
CA ILE A 517 -25.54 -4.55 -19.43
C ILE A 517 -26.58 -3.89 -18.52
N VAL A 518 -26.20 -3.44 -17.33
CA VAL A 518 -27.10 -2.71 -16.42
C VAL A 518 -27.67 -1.47 -17.12
N GLN A 519 -26.84 -0.70 -17.83
CA GLN A 519 -27.26 0.46 -18.61
C GLN A 519 -28.36 0.10 -19.60
N ARG A 520 -28.20 -0.97 -20.40
CA ARG A 520 -29.22 -1.42 -21.36
C ARG A 520 -30.56 -1.78 -20.70
N VAL A 521 -30.51 -2.41 -19.52
CA VAL A 521 -31.72 -2.80 -18.77
C VAL A 521 -32.47 -1.60 -18.17
N VAL A 522 -31.71 -0.59 -17.70
CA VAL A 522 -32.29 0.58 -17.00
C VAL A 522 -32.70 1.68 -17.99
N THR A 523 -32.12 1.71 -19.20
CA THR A 523 -32.49 2.68 -20.24
C THR A 523 -33.89 2.39 -20.79
N PRO A 524 -34.81 3.38 -20.78
CA PRO A 524 -36.15 3.19 -21.33
C PRO A 524 -36.13 2.79 -22.81
N THR A 525 -37.03 1.87 -23.19
CA THR A 525 -37.20 1.44 -24.58
C THR A 525 -37.55 2.65 -25.48
N GLY A 526 -36.83 2.85 -26.58
CA GLY A 526 -36.97 3.97 -27.48
C GLY A 526 -35.88 5.04 -27.39
N LEU A 527 -34.98 4.93 -26.39
CA LEU A 527 -33.77 5.76 -26.26
C LEU A 527 -32.48 4.99 -26.63
N GLU A 528 -32.61 3.86 -27.28
CA GLU A 528 -31.46 3.12 -27.78
C GLU A 528 -30.70 3.98 -28.78
N ILE A 529 -29.47 4.38 -28.39
CA ILE A 529 -28.54 5.04 -29.31
C ILE A 529 -28.21 4.00 -30.37
N ALA A 530 -28.62 4.27 -31.62
CA ALA A 530 -28.15 3.47 -32.74
C ALA A 530 -26.63 3.54 -32.76
N GLU A 531 -25.95 2.38 -32.61
CA GLU A 531 -24.51 2.23 -32.72
C GLU A 531 -24.02 2.57 -34.14
#